data_0747ee4fed63c978b15103ebb979308f
#
_entry.id   0747ee4fed63c978b15103ebb979308f
#
_cell.length_a   1.000
_cell.length_b   1.000
_cell.length_c   1.000
_cell.angle_alpha   90.00
_cell.angle_beta   90.00
_cell.angle_gamma   90.00
#
_symmetry.space_group_name_H-M   'P 1'
#
loop_
_entity.id
_entity.type
_entity.pdbx_description
1 polymer ?
#
loop_
_entity_poly.entity_id
_entity_poly.type
_entity_poly.pdbx_seq_one_letter_code
_entity_poly.pdbx_strand_id
1 'polypeptide(L)'
;MHRTTDDIHKIIRACEQIRVPALADAARRSLTEFYITQMRQYRMMSFNTRLILAAFAVLSGYLRSDDAVMSREDAATLLSGESGIPLPNIYGKSGFGQALGIWHRTYINDYVRPTLDRIAAETPRDPDDARTEADRRNSLRNRAEMEVRYNDHLRQVEELRSSGARLVIASVHADCSERCRPWQGRVYSLDGTEGTAPDGRHFVPLEKATDVFYKTRAGKIYKNGLLGFNCRHYLIPWEPHLRFIMPTKAEAKEEYRITCIQRQMERNVRRLRAMADTYRGIDPERAKKAYKSAMEAYRQYKDFSEAHNRAYYPDRVKLL
;
A
#
# COMPACT_ATOMS: atom_id res chain seq x y z
N MET A 1 -12.60 0.18 16.39
CA MET A 1 -11.47 -0.62 15.83
C MET A 1 -11.73 -2.11 15.83
N HIS A 2 -12.39 -2.69 16.84
CA HIS A 2 -12.82 -4.11 16.84
C HIS A 2 -13.53 -4.56 15.53
N ARG A 3 -14.31 -3.68 14.91
CA ARG A 3 -15.09 -4.03 13.70
C ARG A 3 -14.26 -4.43 12.48
N THR A 4 -13.05 -3.90 12.27
CA THR A 4 -12.25 -4.19 11.05
C THR A 4 -11.60 -5.57 11.10
N THR A 5 -11.09 -5.94 12.27
CA THR A 5 -10.51 -7.27 12.51
C THR A 5 -11.61 -8.32 12.52
N ASP A 6 -12.76 -8.00 13.17
CA ASP A 6 -13.94 -8.86 13.20
C ASP A 6 -14.49 -9.13 11.80
N ASP A 7 -14.43 -8.17 10.88
CA ASP A 7 -14.96 -8.32 9.54
C ASP A 7 -14.10 -9.23 8.67
N ILE A 8 -12.78 -9.11 8.78
CA ILE A 8 -11.85 -10.02 8.09
C ILE A 8 -11.97 -11.43 8.67
N HIS A 9 -12.09 -11.56 10.00
CA HIS A 9 -12.35 -12.84 10.65
C HIS A 9 -13.70 -13.45 10.26
N LYS A 10 -14.73 -12.65 9.98
CA LYS A 10 -15.99 -13.14 9.41
C LYS A 10 -15.79 -13.71 8.01
N ILE A 11 -15.03 -13.02 7.15
CA ILE A 11 -14.73 -13.54 5.81
C ILE A 11 -13.89 -14.81 5.90
N ILE A 12 -12.86 -14.84 6.76
CA ILE A 12 -12.04 -16.03 6.98
C ILE A 12 -12.92 -17.19 7.47
N ARG A 13 -13.76 -16.96 8.48
CA ARG A 13 -14.70 -17.97 9.00
C ARG A 13 -15.71 -18.43 7.97
N ALA A 14 -16.27 -17.51 7.17
CA ALA A 14 -17.14 -17.88 6.07
C ALA A 14 -16.41 -18.76 5.04
N CYS A 15 -15.15 -18.44 4.72
CA CYS A 15 -14.33 -19.26 3.83
C CYS A 15 -13.98 -20.64 4.45
N GLU A 16 -13.81 -20.72 5.76
CA GLU A 16 -13.59 -22.00 6.48
C GLU A 16 -14.85 -22.89 6.52
N GLN A 17 -16.04 -22.27 6.49
CA GLN A 17 -17.33 -22.97 6.39
C GLN A 17 -17.64 -23.47 4.98
N ILE A 18 -16.97 -22.93 3.97
CA ILE A 18 -17.11 -23.39 2.59
C ILE A 18 -16.56 -24.81 2.48
N ARG A 19 -17.42 -25.75 2.12
CA ARG A 19 -17.09 -27.19 1.95
C ARG A 19 -16.26 -27.48 0.68
N VAL A 20 -15.50 -26.50 0.21
CA VAL A 20 -14.58 -26.60 -0.93
C VAL A 20 -13.18 -26.26 -0.43
N PRO A 21 -12.35 -27.28 -0.07
CA PRO A 21 -11.05 -27.06 0.58
C PRO A 21 -10.14 -26.11 -0.21
N ALA A 22 -10.07 -26.25 -1.53
CA ALA A 22 -9.24 -25.40 -2.39
C ALA A 22 -9.64 -23.92 -2.30
N LEU A 23 -10.94 -23.59 -2.20
CA LEU A 23 -11.41 -22.23 -2.03
C LEU A 23 -11.08 -21.68 -0.64
N ALA A 24 -11.22 -22.50 0.41
CA ALA A 24 -10.86 -22.13 1.78
C ALA A 24 -9.35 -21.85 1.91
N ASP A 25 -8.50 -22.66 1.28
CA ASP A 25 -7.04 -22.46 1.27
C ASP A 25 -6.62 -21.26 0.45
N ALA A 26 -7.23 -21.04 -0.70
CA ALA A 26 -7.02 -19.84 -1.51
C ALA A 26 -7.47 -18.59 -0.76
N ALA A 27 -8.59 -18.66 -0.02
CA ALA A 27 -9.09 -17.58 0.81
C ALA A 27 -8.08 -17.23 1.93
N ARG A 28 -7.60 -18.22 2.66
CA ARG A 28 -6.58 -18.02 3.72
C ARG A 28 -5.31 -17.37 3.19
N ARG A 29 -4.75 -17.90 2.10
CA ARG A 29 -3.53 -17.35 1.48
C ARG A 29 -3.75 -15.93 0.97
N SER A 30 -4.79 -15.71 0.18
CA SER A 30 -5.07 -14.42 -0.45
C SER A 30 -5.49 -13.35 0.55
N LEU A 31 -6.26 -13.68 1.59
CA LEU A 31 -6.62 -12.75 2.65
C LEU A 31 -5.41 -12.39 3.51
N THR A 32 -4.55 -13.37 3.82
CA THR A 32 -3.31 -13.10 4.55
C THR A 32 -2.40 -12.16 3.74
N GLU A 33 -2.17 -12.46 2.47
CA GLU A 33 -1.36 -11.62 1.58
C GLU A 33 -1.98 -10.25 1.38
N PHE A 34 -3.30 -10.18 1.18
CA PHE A 34 -4.04 -8.95 1.03
C PHE A 34 -4.04 -8.11 2.31
N TYR A 35 -4.25 -8.72 3.47
CA TYR A 35 -4.18 -8.10 4.77
C TYR A 35 -2.79 -7.49 5.01
N ILE A 36 -1.75 -8.23 4.68
CA ILE A 36 -0.36 -7.84 4.81
C ILE A 36 -0.01 -6.66 3.89
N THR A 37 -0.47 -6.69 2.63
CA THR A 37 -0.07 -5.70 1.63
C THR A 37 -0.91 -4.42 1.65
N GLN A 38 -2.14 -4.49 2.12
CA GLN A 38 -3.15 -3.44 1.92
C GLN A 38 -3.78 -2.88 3.22
N MET A 39 -3.46 -3.43 4.40
CA MET A 39 -4.18 -3.08 5.63
C MET A 39 -4.20 -1.59 5.96
N ARG A 40 -3.12 -0.88 5.63
CA ARG A 40 -3.03 0.56 5.77
C ARG A 40 -4.02 1.31 4.88
N GLN A 41 -4.18 0.86 3.66
CA GLN A 41 -5.10 1.40 2.68
C GLN A 41 -6.56 1.14 3.10
N TYR A 42 -6.80 0.04 3.80
CA TYR A 42 -8.10 -0.37 4.30
C TYR A 42 -8.72 0.56 5.33
N ARG A 43 -7.92 1.18 6.17
CA ARG A 43 -8.41 2.09 7.21
C ARG A 43 -9.11 3.32 6.65
N MET A 44 -8.68 3.74 5.47
CA MET A 44 -9.22 4.89 4.75
C MET A 44 -10.43 4.56 3.87
N MET A 45 -10.85 3.31 3.84
CA MET A 45 -11.97 2.86 3.01
C MET A 45 -13.24 2.66 3.82
N SER A 46 -14.39 2.83 3.16
CA SER A 46 -15.66 2.41 3.72
C SER A 46 -15.66 0.88 3.97
N PHE A 47 -16.45 0.45 4.93
CA PHE A 47 -16.63 -0.97 5.25
C PHE A 47 -16.94 -1.82 4.01
N ASN A 48 -17.91 -1.40 3.21
CA ASN A 48 -18.31 -2.13 2.01
C ASN A 48 -17.17 -2.25 0.99
N THR A 49 -16.39 -1.20 0.78
CA THR A 49 -15.25 -1.23 -0.14
C THR A 49 -14.18 -2.22 0.33
N ARG A 50 -13.94 -2.31 1.62
CA ARG A 50 -13.00 -3.28 2.22
C ARG A 50 -13.42 -4.72 1.97
N LEU A 51 -14.69 -5.03 2.22
CA LEU A 51 -15.27 -6.36 1.98
C LEU A 51 -15.18 -6.77 0.52
N ILE A 52 -15.51 -5.85 -0.38
CA ILE A 52 -15.41 -6.07 -1.83
C ILE A 52 -13.97 -6.43 -2.23
N LEU A 53 -12.99 -5.68 -1.74
CA LEU A 53 -11.59 -5.94 -2.08
C LEU A 53 -11.07 -7.24 -1.49
N ALA A 54 -11.46 -7.57 -0.26
CA ALA A 54 -11.11 -8.85 0.37
C ALA A 54 -11.70 -10.03 -0.42
N ALA A 55 -12.97 -9.98 -0.75
CA ALA A 55 -13.63 -11.00 -1.55
C ALA A 55 -12.99 -11.16 -2.94
N PHE A 56 -12.61 -10.04 -3.57
CA PHE A 56 -11.91 -10.08 -4.85
C PHE A 56 -10.52 -10.71 -4.74
N ALA A 57 -9.77 -10.44 -3.67
CA ALA A 57 -8.47 -11.06 -3.42
C ALA A 57 -8.60 -12.58 -3.27
N VAL A 58 -9.61 -13.05 -2.52
CA VAL A 58 -9.93 -14.48 -2.36
C VAL A 58 -10.21 -15.13 -3.70
N LEU A 59 -11.14 -14.56 -4.48
CA LEU A 59 -11.51 -15.09 -5.79
C LEU A 59 -10.32 -15.10 -6.76
N SER A 60 -9.52 -14.06 -6.76
CA SER A 60 -8.34 -13.98 -7.62
C SER A 60 -7.26 -14.99 -7.24
N GLY A 61 -7.11 -15.28 -5.95
CA GLY A 61 -6.22 -16.32 -5.45
C GLY A 61 -6.71 -17.72 -5.82
N TYR A 62 -8.00 -17.99 -5.65
CA TYR A 62 -8.61 -19.26 -6.03
C TYR A 62 -8.47 -19.56 -7.52
N LEU A 63 -8.81 -18.61 -8.38
CA LEU A 63 -8.75 -18.79 -9.84
C LEU A 63 -7.34 -18.93 -10.41
N ARG A 64 -6.32 -18.60 -9.64
CA ARG A 64 -4.90 -18.81 -10.00
C ARG A 64 -4.35 -20.11 -9.43
N SER A 65 -5.11 -20.84 -8.63
CA SER A 65 -4.70 -22.14 -8.13
C SER A 65 -5.00 -23.23 -9.15
N ASP A 66 -4.13 -24.23 -9.23
CA ASP A 66 -4.33 -25.41 -10.09
C ASP A 66 -5.52 -26.28 -9.62
N ASP A 67 -6.02 -26.01 -8.41
CA ASP A 67 -7.14 -26.71 -7.78
C ASP A 67 -8.50 -26.04 -8.02
N ALA A 68 -8.58 -25.06 -8.91
CA ALA A 68 -9.83 -24.36 -9.21
C ALA A 68 -10.82 -25.26 -9.96
N VAL A 69 -11.85 -25.74 -9.26
CA VAL A 69 -12.85 -26.68 -9.80
C VAL A 69 -14.21 -26.05 -10.12
N MET A 70 -14.37 -24.74 -9.83
CA MET A 70 -15.62 -24.02 -10.12
C MET A 70 -15.34 -22.70 -10.84
N SER A 71 -16.39 -22.18 -11.50
CA SER A 71 -16.30 -20.90 -12.19
C SER A 71 -16.12 -19.74 -11.18
N ARG A 72 -15.66 -18.58 -11.69
CA ARG A 72 -15.55 -17.35 -10.88
C ARG A 72 -16.91 -16.94 -10.30
N GLU A 73 -17.96 -17.07 -11.11
CA GLU A 73 -19.33 -16.69 -10.78
C GLU A 73 -19.88 -17.58 -9.66
N ASP A 74 -19.65 -18.89 -9.75
CA ASP A 74 -20.08 -19.85 -8.74
C ASP A 74 -19.32 -19.66 -7.42
N ALA A 75 -18.01 -19.46 -7.49
CA ALA A 75 -17.18 -19.18 -6.31
C ALA A 75 -17.61 -17.88 -5.61
N ALA A 76 -17.95 -16.83 -6.38
CA ALA A 76 -18.44 -15.58 -5.82
C ALA A 76 -19.82 -15.71 -5.22
N THR A 77 -20.71 -16.46 -5.86
CA THR A 77 -22.07 -16.72 -5.35
C THR A 77 -22.00 -17.49 -4.03
N LEU A 78 -21.16 -18.53 -3.97
CA LEU A 78 -20.94 -19.31 -2.75
C LEU A 78 -20.37 -18.43 -1.63
N LEU A 79 -19.32 -17.64 -1.92
CA LEU A 79 -18.71 -16.76 -0.94
C LEU A 79 -19.69 -15.68 -0.43
N SER A 80 -20.56 -15.15 -1.30
CA SER A 80 -21.59 -14.18 -0.93
C SER A 80 -22.66 -14.83 -0.04
N GLY A 81 -23.09 -16.02 -0.37
CA GLY A 81 -24.08 -16.78 0.42
C GLY A 81 -23.58 -17.09 1.82
N GLU A 82 -22.39 -17.66 1.95
CA GLU A 82 -21.81 -18.06 3.22
C GLU A 82 -21.38 -16.87 4.12
N SER A 83 -20.93 -15.78 3.52
CA SER A 83 -20.52 -14.59 4.28
C SER A 83 -21.68 -13.70 4.69
N GLY A 84 -22.86 -13.85 4.07
CA GLY A 84 -23.99 -12.94 4.23
C GLY A 84 -23.73 -11.52 3.70
N ILE A 85 -22.68 -11.35 2.91
CA ILE A 85 -22.25 -10.06 2.36
C ILE A 85 -22.71 -10.00 0.92
N PRO A 86 -23.57 -9.05 0.53
CA PRO A 86 -23.89 -8.84 -0.87
C PRO A 86 -22.63 -8.36 -1.60
N LEU A 87 -22.00 -9.28 -2.33
CA LEU A 87 -20.91 -8.94 -3.23
C LEU A 87 -21.55 -8.33 -4.47
N PRO A 88 -21.35 -7.04 -4.75
CA PRO A 88 -21.79 -6.46 -6.01
C PRO A 88 -21.11 -7.18 -7.15
N ASN A 89 -21.72 -7.19 -8.32
CA ASN A 89 -21.18 -7.78 -9.56
C ASN A 89 -19.77 -7.20 -9.90
N ILE A 90 -18.74 -7.68 -9.21
CA ILE A 90 -17.35 -7.28 -9.41
C ILE A 90 -16.71 -8.13 -10.52
N TYR A 91 -17.55 -8.72 -11.35
CA TYR A 91 -17.19 -9.70 -12.35
C TYR A 91 -16.50 -9.06 -13.57
N GLY A 92 -15.35 -8.51 -13.37
CA GLY A 92 -14.55 -8.06 -14.47
C GLY A 92 -13.35 -7.26 -13.99
N LYS A 93 -12.30 -7.22 -14.78
CA LYS A 93 -11.14 -6.34 -14.58
C LYS A 93 -11.54 -4.88 -14.32
N SER A 94 -12.73 -4.46 -14.80
CA SER A 94 -13.29 -3.14 -14.59
C SER A 94 -13.72 -2.84 -13.16
N GLY A 95 -14.33 -3.79 -12.44
CA GLY A 95 -14.83 -3.56 -11.08
C GLY A 95 -13.72 -3.36 -10.05
N PHE A 96 -12.68 -4.19 -10.10
CA PHE A 96 -11.51 -4.01 -9.22
C PHE A 96 -10.74 -2.73 -9.51
N GLY A 97 -10.53 -2.41 -10.79
CA GLY A 97 -9.90 -1.16 -11.21
C GLY A 97 -10.69 0.06 -10.76
N GLN A 98 -12.04 0.00 -10.82
CA GLN A 98 -12.91 1.07 -10.31
C GLN A 98 -12.82 1.22 -8.80
N ALA A 99 -12.88 0.12 -8.03
CA ALA A 99 -12.76 0.16 -6.57
C ALA A 99 -11.40 0.72 -6.13
N LEU A 100 -10.30 0.28 -6.75
CA LEU A 100 -8.96 0.85 -6.51
C LEU A 100 -8.90 2.33 -6.92
N GLY A 101 -9.51 2.71 -8.02
CA GLY A 101 -9.56 4.09 -8.48
C GLY A 101 -10.34 4.99 -7.52
N ILE A 102 -11.48 4.52 -7.00
CA ILE A 102 -12.27 5.24 -5.99
C ILE A 102 -11.44 5.41 -4.73
N TRP A 103 -10.85 4.34 -4.23
CA TRP A 103 -10.01 4.41 -3.04
C TRP A 103 -8.84 5.35 -3.21
N HIS A 104 -8.11 5.25 -4.32
CA HIS A 104 -6.95 6.11 -4.56
C HIS A 104 -7.35 7.59 -4.65
N ARG A 105 -8.50 7.91 -5.27
CA ARG A 105 -9.05 9.27 -5.32
C ARG A 105 -9.41 9.77 -3.92
N THR A 106 -10.08 8.96 -3.09
CA THR A 106 -10.40 9.30 -1.70
C THR A 106 -9.12 9.58 -0.91
N TYR A 107 -8.13 8.69 -0.98
CA TYR A 107 -6.84 8.90 -0.33
C TYR A 107 -6.16 10.20 -0.77
N ILE A 108 -6.14 10.48 -2.06
CA ILE A 108 -5.54 11.69 -2.60
C ILE A 108 -6.31 12.94 -2.15
N ASN A 109 -7.64 12.94 -2.28
CA ASN A 109 -8.45 14.13 -2.02
C ASN A 109 -8.56 14.45 -0.52
N ASP A 110 -8.75 13.44 0.31
CA ASP A 110 -9.07 13.63 1.73
C ASP A 110 -7.82 13.76 2.63
N TYR A 111 -6.68 13.24 2.17
CA TYR A 111 -5.46 13.22 2.97
C TYR A 111 -4.26 13.90 2.30
N VAL A 112 -3.95 13.54 1.05
CA VAL A 112 -2.73 14.05 0.38
C VAL A 112 -2.91 15.49 -0.05
N ARG A 113 -4.03 15.86 -0.66
CA ARG A 113 -4.28 17.21 -1.16
C ARG A 113 -4.29 18.27 -0.05
N PRO A 114 -5.03 18.12 1.06
CA PRO A 114 -4.97 19.09 2.16
C PRO A 114 -3.56 19.26 2.74
N THR A 115 -2.81 18.16 2.88
CA THR A 115 -1.42 18.22 3.34
C THR A 115 -0.52 18.91 2.32
N LEU A 116 -0.73 18.65 1.03
CA LEU A 116 0.00 19.30 -0.06
C LEU A 116 -0.25 20.80 -0.09
N ASP A 117 -1.52 21.21 0.02
CA ASP A 117 -1.91 22.62 0.00
C ASP A 117 -1.27 23.39 1.17
N ARG A 118 -1.26 22.80 2.38
CA ARG A 118 -0.57 23.36 3.54
C ARG A 118 0.94 23.50 3.29
N ILE A 119 1.60 22.44 2.83
CA ILE A 119 3.06 22.48 2.57
C ILE A 119 3.38 23.45 1.44
N ALA A 120 2.53 23.56 0.42
CA ALA A 120 2.71 24.45 -0.70
C ALA A 120 2.62 25.93 -0.28
N ALA A 121 1.72 26.25 0.64
CA ALA A 121 1.59 27.60 1.20
C ALA A 121 2.85 28.05 1.96
N GLU A 122 3.57 27.10 2.57
CA GLU A 122 4.81 27.36 3.31
C GLU A 122 6.07 27.37 2.42
N THR A 123 5.95 27.02 1.12
CA THR A 123 7.10 26.81 0.24
C THR A 123 7.11 27.85 -0.89
N PRO A 124 8.15 28.68 -1.01
CA PRO A 124 8.24 29.70 -2.06
C PRO A 124 8.05 29.12 -3.47
N ARG A 125 7.43 29.92 -4.33
CA ARG A 125 7.18 29.58 -5.73
C ARG A 125 8.16 30.33 -6.61
N ASP A 126 8.73 29.65 -7.62
CA ASP A 126 9.47 30.26 -8.70
C ASP A 126 8.66 30.09 -10.00
N PRO A 127 7.94 31.12 -10.44
CA PRO A 127 7.03 31.02 -11.60
C PRO A 127 7.74 31.07 -12.94
N ASP A 128 9.02 31.47 -12.98
CA ASP A 128 9.70 31.80 -14.24
C ASP A 128 10.40 30.61 -14.91
N ASP A 129 10.64 29.51 -14.16
CA ASP A 129 11.19 28.28 -14.72
C ASP A 129 10.22 27.08 -14.58
N ALA A 130 9.63 26.71 -15.71
CA ALA A 130 8.69 25.58 -15.78
C ALA A 130 9.29 24.25 -15.33
N ARG A 131 10.59 24.03 -15.49
CA ARG A 131 11.26 22.82 -15.05
C ARG A 131 11.41 22.81 -13.53
N THR A 132 11.88 23.91 -12.96
CA THR A 132 12.00 24.11 -11.52
C THR A 132 10.63 24.00 -10.84
N GLU A 133 9.57 24.60 -11.42
CA GLU A 133 8.22 24.49 -10.90
C GLU A 133 7.69 23.04 -10.97
N ALA A 134 7.96 22.30 -12.04
CA ALA A 134 7.59 20.89 -12.16
C ALA A 134 8.30 20.01 -11.11
N ASP A 135 9.58 20.25 -10.87
CA ASP A 135 10.36 19.53 -9.87
C ASP A 135 9.90 19.90 -8.45
N ARG A 136 9.56 21.18 -8.22
CA ARG A 136 8.95 21.64 -6.97
C ARG A 136 7.61 20.92 -6.69
N ARG A 137 6.68 20.92 -7.64
CA ARG A 137 5.38 20.22 -7.49
C ARG A 137 5.56 18.74 -7.16
N ASN A 138 6.49 18.06 -7.83
CA ASN A 138 6.82 16.67 -7.55
C ASN A 138 7.38 16.47 -6.14
N SER A 139 8.28 17.36 -5.70
CA SER A 139 8.88 17.33 -4.37
C SER A 139 7.83 17.54 -3.27
N LEU A 140 6.96 18.54 -3.43
CA LEU A 140 5.87 18.83 -2.50
C LEU A 140 4.90 17.66 -2.38
N ARG A 141 4.49 17.06 -3.48
CA ARG A 141 3.64 15.89 -3.46
C ARG A 141 4.28 14.72 -2.73
N ASN A 142 5.55 14.41 -3.03
CA ASN A 142 6.27 13.33 -2.35
C ASN A 142 6.36 13.59 -0.83
N ARG A 143 6.59 14.85 -0.43
CA ARG A 143 6.61 15.25 0.98
C ARG A 143 5.24 15.07 1.63
N ALA A 144 4.16 15.48 0.97
CA ALA A 144 2.80 15.31 1.46
C ALA A 144 2.43 13.82 1.63
N GLU A 145 2.68 12.99 0.61
CA GLU A 145 2.44 11.56 0.70
C GLU A 145 3.26 10.89 1.82
N MET A 146 4.48 11.36 2.05
CA MET A 146 5.34 10.87 3.13
C MET A 146 4.81 11.27 4.51
N GLU A 147 4.38 12.51 4.67
CA GLU A 147 3.84 13.02 5.93
C GLU A 147 2.51 12.35 6.31
N VAL A 148 1.58 12.24 5.36
CA VAL A 148 0.33 11.50 5.57
C VAL A 148 0.60 10.08 6.02
N ARG A 149 1.57 9.41 5.39
CA ARG A 149 1.95 8.04 5.74
C ARG A 149 2.55 7.92 7.13
N TYR A 150 3.41 8.85 7.49
CA TYR A 150 4.03 8.86 8.80
C TYR A 150 2.99 9.08 9.91
N ASN A 151 2.10 10.06 9.74
CA ASN A 151 1.02 10.33 10.69
C ASN A 151 0.06 9.13 10.84
N ASP A 152 -0.19 8.41 9.75
CA ASP A 152 -0.98 7.19 9.78
C ASP A 152 -0.30 6.07 10.57
N HIS A 153 1.02 5.95 10.52
CA HIS A 153 1.77 5.03 11.38
C HIS A 153 1.64 5.36 12.86
N LEU A 154 1.80 6.64 13.22
CA LEU A 154 1.66 7.07 14.62
C LEU A 154 0.27 6.74 15.15
N ARG A 155 -0.76 7.08 14.37
CA ARG A 155 -2.14 6.76 14.72
C ARG A 155 -2.37 5.26 14.87
N GLN A 156 -1.80 4.45 13.98
CA GLN A 156 -1.90 3.00 14.06
C GLN A 156 -1.35 2.45 15.38
N VAL A 157 -0.17 2.89 15.77
CA VAL A 157 0.44 2.45 17.04
C VAL A 157 -0.45 2.83 18.21
N GLU A 158 -0.97 4.05 18.22
CA GLU A 158 -1.86 4.53 19.29
C GLU A 158 -3.17 3.75 19.37
N GLU A 159 -3.80 3.48 18.22
CA GLU A 159 -5.01 2.68 18.17
C GLU A 159 -4.78 1.23 18.63
N LEU A 160 -3.63 0.63 18.28
CA LEU A 160 -3.28 -0.71 18.74
C LEU A 160 -3.07 -0.74 20.27
N ARG A 161 -2.39 0.25 20.83
CA ARG A 161 -2.24 0.40 22.29
C ARG A 161 -3.60 0.56 22.97
N SER A 162 -4.43 1.47 22.46
CA SER A 162 -5.77 1.74 23.02
C SER A 162 -6.72 0.54 22.90
N SER A 163 -6.50 -0.37 21.93
CA SER A 163 -7.29 -1.60 21.80
C SER A 163 -6.87 -2.70 22.77
N GLY A 164 -5.84 -2.49 23.59
CA GLY A 164 -5.29 -3.48 24.51
C GLY A 164 -4.42 -4.54 23.84
N ALA A 165 -4.03 -4.35 22.58
CA ALA A 165 -3.08 -5.25 21.91
C ALA A 165 -1.71 -5.15 22.58
N ARG A 166 -1.27 -6.24 23.22
CA ARG A 166 0.06 -6.31 23.84
C ARG A 166 1.14 -6.64 22.83
N LEU A 167 0.89 -7.61 21.95
CA LEU A 167 1.83 -8.05 20.93
C LEU A 167 1.31 -7.72 19.52
N VAL A 168 2.22 -7.35 18.67
CA VAL A 168 1.97 -7.05 17.25
C VAL A 168 3.03 -7.72 16.37
N ILE A 169 2.71 -7.93 15.13
CA ILE A 169 3.65 -8.41 14.11
C ILE A 169 3.77 -7.39 12.99
N ALA A 170 4.99 -7.12 12.55
CA ALA A 170 5.21 -6.25 11.39
C ALA A 170 4.89 -6.98 10.09
N SER A 171 4.19 -6.30 9.17
CA SER A 171 3.90 -6.85 7.85
C SER A 171 5.18 -7.19 7.08
N VAL A 172 5.05 -8.10 6.10
CA VAL A 172 6.13 -8.48 5.19
C VAL A 172 5.83 -7.97 3.79
N HIS A 173 6.83 -7.41 3.13
CA HIS A 173 6.74 -6.94 1.75
C HIS A 173 7.88 -7.53 0.93
N ALA A 174 7.55 -8.16 -0.20
CA ALA A 174 8.55 -8.74 -1.09
C ALA A 174 9.55 -7.69 -1.59
N ASP A 175 9.07 -6.46 -1.87
CA ASP A 175 9.87 -5.33 -2.30
C ASP A 175 10.34 -4.43 -1.14
N CYS A 176 10.65 -5.04 0.00
CA CYS A 176 11.13 -4.35 1.19
C CYS A 176 12.53 -3.76 0.98
N SER A 177 12.73 -2.51 1.40
CA SER A 177 14.06 -1.89 1.40
C SER A 177 15.00 -2.61 2.39
N GLU A 178 16.32 -2.52 2.15
CA GLU A 178 17.33 -3.09 3.05
C GLU A 178 17.22 -2.58 4.49
N ARG A 179 16.72 -1.36 4.66
CA ARG A 179 16.54 -0.72 5.98
C ARG A 179 15.43 -1.36 6.80
N CYS A 180 14.31 -1.72 6.15
CA CYS A 180 13.16 -2.31 6.83
C CYS A 180 13.24 -3.84 6.93
N ARG A 181 14.03 -4.48 6.08
CA ARG A 181 14.13 -5.94 6.01
C ARG A 181 14.47 -6.60 7.36
N PRO A 182 15.36 -6.08 8.22
CA PRO A 182 15.65 -6.71 9.51
C PRO A 182 14.45 -6.72 10.46
N TRP A 183 13.45 -5.90 10.24
CA TRP A 183 12.34 -5.64 11.14
C TRP A 183 11.02 -6.27 10.73
N GLN A 184 10.85 -6.59 9.45
CA GLN A 184 9.60 -7.17 8.95
C GLN A 184 9.39 -8.61 9.44
N GLY A 185 8.13 -9.02 9.58
CA GLY A 185 7.73 -10.38 9.99
C GLY A 185 8.06 -10.73 11.45
N ARG A 186 8.62 -9.80 12.22
CA ARG A 186 8.95 -10.01 13.63
C ARG A 186 7.81 -9.61 14.55
N VAL A 187 7.78 -10.22 15.72
CA VAL A 187 6.83 -9.90 16.78
C VAL A 187 7.43 -8.81 17.67
N TYR A 188 6.60 -7.86 18.05
CA TYR A 188 6.96 -6.75 18.92
C TYR A 188 5.96 -6.59 20.05
N SER A 189 6.43 -6.15 21.22
CA SER A 189 5.56 -5.70 22.30
C SER A 189 5.24 -4.20 22.17
N LEU A 190 4.06 -3.82 22.59
CA LEU A 190 3.63 -2.41 22.70
C LEU A 190 3.77 -1.86 24.12
N ASP A 191 4.04 -2.72 25.08
CA ASP A 191 4.20 -2.41 26.53
C ASP A 191 5.67 -2.27 26.98
N GLY A 192 6.61 -2.32 26.04
CA GLY A 192 8.04 -2.20 26.32
C GLY A 192 8.70 -3.46 26.86
N THR A 193 7.98 -4.59 26.96
CA THR A 193 8.54 -5.87 27.46
C THR A 193 9.26 -6.65 26.37
N GLU A 194 10.15 -7.53 26.78
CA GLU A 194 10.84 -8.51 25.95
C GLU A 194 10.56 -9.93 26.45
N GLY A 195 10.45 -10.89 25.56
CA GLY A 195 10.15 -12.26 25.96
C GLY A 195 9.87 -13.21 24.79
N THR A 196 9.16 -14.29 25.10
CA THR A 196 8.75 -15.29 24.13
C THR A 196 7.23 -15.34 24.05
N ALA A 197 6.70 -15.23 22.84
CA ALA A 197 5.27 -15.37 22.57
C ALA A 197 4.81 -16.83 22.75
N PRO A 198 3.51 -17.10 23.00
CA PRO A 198 2.99 -18.45 23.20
C PRO A 198 3.32 -19.47 22.08
N ASP A 199 3.62 -19.00 20.88
CA ASP A 199 4.01 -19.81 19.73
C ASP A 199 5.52 -20.03 19.59
N GLY A 200 6.30 -19.63 20.62
CA GLY A 200 7.75 -19.78 20.68
C GLY A 200 8.56 -18.68 20.01
N ARG A 201 7.92 -17.71 19.35
CA ARG A 201 8.65 -16.59 18.73
C ARG A 201 9.12 -15.58 19.78
N HIS A 202 10.38 -15.19 19.67
CA HIS A 202 10.94 -14.12 20.49
C HIS A 202 10.35 -12.76 20.04
N PHE A 203 9.99 -11.92 21.00
CA PHE A 203 9.55 -10.55 20.78
C PHE A 203 10.40 -9.55 21.57
N VAL A 204 10.51 -8.36 21.02
CA VAL A 204 11.22 -7.22 21.63
C VAL A 204 10.32 -6.00 21.63
N PRO A 205 10.59 -4.96 22.43
CA PRO A 205 9.88 -3.70 22.35
C PRO A 205 9.86 -3.11 20.93
N LEU A 206 8.72 -2.58 20.51
CA LEU A 206 8.54 -1.96 19.18
C LEU A 206 9.56 -0.84 18.96
N GLU A 207 9.91 -0.12 20.02
CA GLU A 207 10.86 0.99 20.03
C GLU A 207 12.24 0.57 19.50
N LYS A 208 12.67 -0.69 19.74
CA LYS A 208 13.93 -1.22 19.19
C LYS A 208 13.96 -1.20 17.64
N ALA A 209 12.79 -1.31 17.02
CA ALA A 209 12.67 -1.29 15.56
C ALA A 209 12.32 0.10 14.99
N THR A 210 11.59 0.92 15.75
CA THR A 210 11.14 2.24 15.28
C THR A 210 12.15 3.35 15.57
N ASP A 211 12.92 3.27 16.66
CA ASP A 211 13.81 4.32 17.10
C ASP A 211 15.24 4.21 16.53
N VAL A 212 15.31 3.72 15.32
CA VAL A 212 16.55 3.67 14.55
C VAL A 212 16.74 5.00 13.81
N PHE A 213 17.85 5.68 14.08
CA PHE A 213 18.17 6.98 13.50
C PHE A 213 19.32 6.87 12.49
N TYR A 214 19.18 7.61 11.41
CA TYR A 214 20.23 7.76 10.41
C TYR A 214 20.66 9.21 10.30
N LYS A 215 21.96 9.43 10.36
CA LYS A 215 22.58 10.75 10.18
C LYS A 215 23.15 10.85 8.76
N THR A 216 22.67 11.82 7.99
CA THR A 216 23.23 12.12 6.66
C THR A 216 24.63 12.71 6.76
N ARG A 217 25.36 12.73 5.62
CA ARG A 217 26.64 13.46 5.51
C ARG A 217 26.50 14.95 5.84
N ALA A 218 25.34 15.54 5.58
CA ALA A 218 25.01 16.93 5.91
C ALA A 218 24.55 17.13 7.38
N GLY A 219 24.69 16.12 8.23
CA GLY A 219 24.36 16.20 9.65
C GLY A 219 22.87 16.07 9.99
N LYS A 220 21.97 15.97 9.01
CA LYS A 220 20.54 15.77 9.27
C LYS A 220 20.27 14.36 9.82
N ILE A 221 19.48 14.31 10.88
CA ILE A 221 19.04 13.05 11.51
C ILE A 221 17.63 12.72 11.05
N TYR A 222 17.43 11.50 10.58
CA TYR A 222 16.12 10.98 10.18
C TYR A 222 15.80 9.69 10.94
N LYS A 223 14.55 9.57 11.38
CA LYS A 223 14.03 8.31 11.88
C LYS A 223 13.87 7.34 10.69
N ASN A 224 14.64 6.26 10.71
CA ASN A 224 14.84 5.39 9.55
C ASN A 224 14.56 3.92 9.83
N GLY A 225 13.98 3.62 10.99
CA GLY A 225 13.55 2.28 11.37
C GLY A 225 12.20 1.90 10.78
N LEU A 226 11.63 0.85 11.34
CA LEU A 226 10.27 0.42 11.05
C LEU A 226 9.29 1.59 11.32
N LEU A 227 8.27 1.75 10.49
CA LEU A 227 7.29 2.83 10.55
C LEU A 227 7.88 4.25 10.38
N GLY A 228 9.15 4.38 10.04
CA GLY A 228 9.79 5.66 9.75
C GLY A 228 9.40 6.23 8.39
N PHE A 229 10.07 7.32 7.99
CA PHE A 229 9.83 7.97 6.70
C PHE A 229 9.97 6.99 5.52
N ASN A 230 9.00 7.02 4.60
CA ASN A 230 8.88 6.14 3.45
C ASN A 230 8.70 4.64 3.78
N CYS A 231 8.54 4.27 5.04
CA CYS A 231 8.17 2.90 5.40
C CYS A 231 6.75 2.61 4.91
N ARG A 232 6.52 1.41 4.38
CA ARG A 232 5.20 0.92 3.95
C ARG A 232 4.66 -0.17 4.86
N HIS A 233 5.48 -0.61 5.83
CA HIS A 233 5.08 -1.61 6.80
C HIS A 233 3.99 -1.05 7.72
N TYR A 234 3.19 -1.95 8.23
CA TYR A 234 2.17 -1.68 9.24
C TYR A 234 2.19 -2.82 10.26
N LEU A 235 1.54 -2.59 11.38
CA LEU A 235 1.46 -3.54 12.46
C LEU A 235 0.12 -4.25 12.45
N ILE A 236 0.14 -5.52 12.76
CA ILE A 236 -1.02 -6.39 12.87
C ILE A 236 -1.05 -6.90 14.31
N PRO A 237 -2.20 -6.94 15.00
CA PRO A 237 -2.31 -7.66 16.26
C PRO A 237 -1.74 -9.07 16.09
N TRP A 238 -0.88 -9.48 17.02
CA TRP A 238 -0.28 -10.80 16.93
C TRP A 238 -1.30 -11.90 17.21
N GLU A 239 -1.22 -12.96 16.42
CA GLU A 239 -1.96 -14.19 16.64
C GLU A 239 -1.05 -15.40 16.38
N PRO A 240 -1.21 -16.53 17.13
CA PRO A 240 -0.29 -17.68 17.05
C PRO A 240 -0.16 -18.29 15.65
N HIS A 241 -1.24 -18.26 14.87
CA HIS A 241 -1.28 -18.85 13.53
C HIS A 241 -0.73 -17.94 12.43
N LEU A 242 -0.50 -16.65 12.72
CA LEU A 242 0.06 -15.73 11.73
C LEU A 242 1.52 -16.09 11.42
N ARG A 243 1.74 -16.55 10.21
CA ARG A 243 3.07 -16.86 9.67
C ARG A 243 3.24 -16.14 8.33
N PHE A 244 4.40 -15.58 8.10
CA PHE A 244 4.75 -14.90 6.86
C PHE A 244 5.85 -15.64 6.14
N ILE A 245 5.69 -15.78 4.82
CA ILE A 245 6.77 -16.23 3.97
C ILE A 245 7.70 -15.05 3.76
N MET A 246 8.91 -15.18 4.28
CA MET A 246 9.94 -14.15 4.13
C MET A 246 10.61 -14.28 2.76
N PRO A 247 10.68 -13.20 1.97
CA PRO A 247 11.46 -13.23 0.73
C PRO A 247 12.93 -13.43 1.06
N THR A 248 13.63 -14.12 0.20
CA THR A 248 15.10 -14.21 0.27
C THR A 248 15.71 -12.82 0.07
N LYS A 249 16.98 -12.67 0.47
CA LYS A 249 17.71 -11.41 0.29
C LYS A 249 17.79 -11.01 -1.20
N ALA A 250 17.97 -11.99 -2.08
CA ALA A 250 18.08 -11.75 -3.52
C ALA A 250 16.73 -11.30 -4.11
N GLU A 251 15.64 -12.02 -3.81
CA GLU A 251 14.28 -11.66 -4.22
C GLU A 251 13.91 -10.26 -3.74
N ALA A 252 14.08 -9.96 -2.45
CA ALA A 252 13.74 -8.66 -1.89
C ALA A 252 14.55 -7.52 -2.55
N LYS A 253 15.82 -7.74 -2.88
CA LYS A 253 16.66 -6.75 -3.56
C LYS A 253 16.16 -6.48 -4.98
N GLU A 254 15.83 -7.52 -5.73
CA GLU A 254 15.35 -7.38 -7.10
C GLU A 254 13.96 -6.73 -7.14
N GLU A 255 13.03 -7.19 -6.31
CA GLU A 255 11.70 -6.61 -6.18
C GLU A 255 11.75 -5.12 -5.77
N TYR A 256 12.65 -4.79 -4.84
CA TYR A 256 12.87 -3.38 -4.45
C TYR A 256 13.43 -2.54 -5.62
N ARG A 257 14.36 -3.09 -6.40
CA ARG A 257 14.91 -2.44 -7.60
C ARG A 257 13.80 -2.12 -8.60
N ILE A 258 12.94 -3.10 -8.91
CA ILE A 258 11.80 -2.92 -9.81
C ILE A 258 10.85 -1.85 -9.28
N THR A 259 10.54 -1.87 -7.98
CA THR A 259 9.71 -0.83 -7.33
C THR A 259 10.33 0.57 -7.48
N CYS A 260 11.64 0.69 -7.29
CA CYS A 260 12.33 1.98 -7.43
C CYS A 260 12.23 2.53 -8.86
N ILE A 261 12.41 1.66 -9.86
CA ILE A 261 12.26 2.05 -11.28
C ILE A 261 10.83 2.48 -11.57
N GLN A 262 9.83 1.70 -11.14
CA GLN A 262 8.42 2.04 -11.33
C GLN A 262 8.08 3.41 -10.72
N ARG A 263 8.56 3.69 -9.50
CA ARG A 263 8.38 4.98 -8.83
C ARG A 263 9.09 6.14 -9.53
N GLN A 264 10.25 5.87 -10.11
CA GLN A 264 10.95 6.86 -10.92
C GLN A 264 10.15 7.21 -12.18
N MET A 265 9.60 6.21 -12.86
CA MET A 265 8.73 6.41 -14.02
C MET A 265 7.48 7.23 -13.66
N GLU A 266 6.80 6.91 -12.57
CA GLU A 266 5.65 7.69 -12.07
C GLU A 266 6.04 9.16 -11.86
N ARG A 267 7.17 9.44 -11.20
CA ARG A 267 7.67 10.80 -10.99
C ARG A 267 7.98 11.52 -12.31
N ASN A 268 8.58 10.80 -13.27
CA ASN A 268 8.90 11.38 -14.58
C ASN A 268 7.62 11.78 -15.34
N VAL A 269 6.60 10.92 -15.37
CA VAL A 269 5.31 11.25 -16.00
C VAL A 269 4.69 12.50 -15.35
N ARG A 270 4.66 12.57 -14.00
CA ARG A 270 4.13 13.74 -13.30
C ARG A 270 4.92 15.01 -13.63
N ARG A 271 6.25 14.94 -13.64
CA ARG A 271 7.11 16.06 -13.99
C ARG A 271 6.83 16.58 -15.39
N LEU A 272 6.75 15.70 -16.39
CA LEU A 272 6.45 16.09 -17.77
C LEU A 272 5.05 16.69 -17.92
N ARG A 273 4.06 16.17 -17.19
CA ARG A 273 2.72 16.75 -17.14
C ARG A 273 2.72 18.13 -16.49
N ALA A 274 3.45 18.31 -15.39
CA ALA A 274 3.59 19.61 -14.73
C ALA A 274 4.28 20.62 -15.65
N MET A 275 5.33 20.22 -16.38
CA MET A 275 5.96 21.08 -17.40
C MET A 275 4.97 21.49 -18.49
N ALA A 276 4.19 20.52 -19.01
CA ALA A 276 3.19 20.84 -20.04
C ALA A 276 2.13 21.83 -19.52
N ASP A 277 1.72 21.66 -18.28
CA ASP A 277 0.76 22.55 -17.63
C ASP A 277 1.32 23.96 -17.44
N THR A 278 2.53 24.08 -16.93
CA THR A 278 3.21 25.37 -16.73
C THR A 278 3.46 26.09 -18.06
N TYR A 279 3.92 25.37 -19.11
CA TYR A 279 4.15 25.98 -20.43
C TYR A 279 2.86 26.41 -21.15
N ARG A 280 1.69 25.86 -20.79
CA ARG A 280 0.44 26.17 -21.49
C ARG A 280 0.12 27.67 -21.58
N GLY A 281 0.45 28.41 -20.53
CA GLY A 281 0.27 29.88 -20.48
C GLY A 281 1.45 30.70 -20.97
N ILE A 282 2.60 30.05 -21.28
CA ILE A 282 3.85 30.78 -21.62
C ILE A 282 4.27 30.48 -23.06
N ASP A 283 4.29 29.19 -23.43
CA ASP A 283 4.77 28.69 -24.72
C ASP A 283 3.96 27.45 -25.12
N PRO A 284 2.88 27.62 -25.93
CA PRO A 284 2.00 26.53 -26.33
C PRO A 284 2.71 25.39 -27.08
N GLU A 285 3.75 25.68 -27.87
CA GLU A 285 4.47 24.65 -28.63
C GLU A 285 5.34 23.79 -27.69
N ARG A 286 6.00 24.40 -26.70
CA ARG A 286 6.69 23.66 -25.65
C ARG A 286 5.71 22.86 -24.78
N ALA A 287 4.53 23.39 -24.49
CA ALA A 287 3.49 22.68 -23.78
C ALA A 287 3.08 21.39 -24.52
N LYS A 288 2.82 21.50 -25.83
CA LYS A 288 2.46 20.38 -26.70
C LYS A 288 3.58 19.32 -26.74
N LYS A 289 4.84 19.74 -26.88
CA LYS A 289 6.00 18.84 -26.86
C LYS A 289 6.12 18.12 -25.51
N ALA A 290 6.02 18.84 -24.40
CA ALA A 290 6.08 18.26 -23.07
C ALA A 290 4.91 17.26 -22.81
N TYR A 291 3.71 17.59 -23.29
CA TYR A 291 2.56 16.69 -23.21
C TYR A 291 2.78 15.40 -24.02
N LYS A 292 3.30 15.50 -25.23
CA LYS A 292 3.66 14.31 -26.05
C LYS A 292 4.68 13.43 -25.32
N SER A 293 5.70 14.04 -24.74
CA SER A 293 6.70 13.31 -23.92
C SER A 293 6.09 12.66 -22.68
N ALA A 294 5.10 13.34 -22.04
CA ALA A 294 4.39 12.77 -20.89
C ALA A 294 3.56 11.54 -21.27
N MET A 295 2.91 11.56 -22.44
CA MET A 295 2.14 10.43 -22.94
C MET A 295 3.04 9.23 -23.32
N GLU A 296 4.22 9.50 -23.88
CA GLU A 296 5.22 8.48 -24.16
C GLU A 296 5.75 7.85 -22.87
N ALA A 297 6.16 8.67 -21.90
CA ALA A 297 6.61 8.20 -20.60
C ALA A 297 5.51 7.42 -19.85
N TYR A 298 4.24 7.78 -20.03
CA TYR A 298 3.13 7.04 -19.44
C TYR A 298 2.95 5.66 -20.08
N ARG A 299 3.11 5.53 -21.40
CA ARG A 299 3.12 4.22 -22.07
C ARG A 299 4.25 3.35 -21.53
N GLN A 300 5.47 3.88 -21.49
CA GLN A 300 6.62 3.15 -20.94
C GLN A 300 6.40 2.70 -19.49
N TYR A 301 5.80 3.53 -18.66
CA TYR A 301 5.43 3.16 -17.28
C TYR A 301 4.42 2.00 -17.24
N LYS A 302 3.41 2.03 -18.12
CA LYS A 302 2.42 0.95 -18.24
C LYS A 302 3.08 -0.34 -18.69
N ASP A 303 3.83 -0.29 -19.81
CA ASP A 303 4.50 -1.44 -20.39
C ASP A 303 5.50 -2.09 -19.43
N PHE A 304 6.28 -1.26 -18.71
CA PHE A 304 7.17 -1.72 -17.64
C PHE A 304 6.41 -2.43 -16.52
N SER A 305 5.30 -1.86 -16.09
CA SER A 305 4.50 -2.45 -15.00
C SER A 305 3.91 -3.80 -15.43
N GLU A 306 3.38 -3.89 -16.63
CA GLU A 306 2.84 -5.13 -17.20
C GLU A 306 3.92 -6.19 -17.38
N ALA A 307 5.10 -5.83 -17.90
CA ALA A 307 6.23 -6.74 -18.10
C ALA A 307 6.77 -7.34 -16.78
N HIS A 308 6.59 -6.62 -15.66
CA HIS A 308 6.99 -7.09 -14.32
C HIS A 308 5.80 -7.59 -13.48
N ASN A 309 4.64 -7.87 -14.11
CA ASN A 309 3.42 -8.33 -13.45
C ASN A 309 2.98 -7.42 -12.27
N ARG A 310 3.13 -6.10 -12.44
CA ARG A 310 2.79 -5.11 -11.42
C ARG A 310 1.57 -4.30 -11.80
N ALA A 311 0.77 -3.94 -10.81
CA ALA A 311 -0.29 -2.98 -11.02
C ALA A 311 0.30 -1.60 -11.36
N TYR A 312 -0.33 -0.91 -12.31
CA TYR A 312 -0.08 0.50 -12.55
C TYR A 312 -1.32 1.32 -12.17
N TYR A 313 -1.09 2.52 -11.66
CA TYR A 313 -2.14 3.36 -11.12
C TYR A 313 -2.19 4.70 -11.88
N PRO A 314 -3.17 4.89 -12.78
CA PRO A 314 -3.30 6.14 -13.55
C PRO A 314 -3.36 7.39 -12.67
N ASP A 315 -4.01 7.30 -11.51
CA ASP A 315 -4.16 8.43 -10.59
C ASP A 315 -2.85 8.85 -9.91
N ARG A 316 -1.88 7.94 -9.79
CA ARG A 316 -0.55 8.27 -9.24
C ARG A 316 0.27 9.18 -10.12
N VAL A 317 -0.03 9.22 -11.41
CA VAL A 317 0.67 10.04 -12.40
C VAL A 317 -0.11 11.28 -12.82
N LYS A 318 -1.32 11.53 -12.27
CA LYS A 318 -2.07 12.77 -12.46
C LYS A 318 -1.41 13.90 -11.67
N LEU A 319 -1.60 15.12 -12.14
CA LEU A 319 -1.29 16.32 -11.36
C LEU A 319 -2.30 16.47 -10.22
N LEU A 320 -1.85 16.99 -9.11
CA LEU A 320 -2.68 17.39 -7.97
C LEU A 320 -2.79 18.90 -7.92
#